data_5ca9917b4ca0c7b39f6a8a962ab1d71b
#
_entry.id   5ca9917b4ca0c7b39f6a8a962ab1d71b
#
_cell.length_a   1.000
_cell.length_b   1.000
_cell.length_c   1.000
_cell.angle_alpha   90.00
_cell.angle_beta   90.00
_cell.angle_gamma   90.00
#
_symmetry.space_group_name_H-M   'P 1'
#
loop_
_entity.id
_entity.type
_entity.pdbx_description
1 polymer ?
#
loop_
_entity_poly.entity_id
_entity_poly.type
_entity_poly.pdbx_seq_one_letter_code
_entity_poly.pdbx_strand_id
1 'polypeptide(L)'
;IVELAEKYDAVIMIDECHSSGFLGKTGRGTHEYRGVMGKIDIITGTLGKALGGASGGFTSGRKEIIDMLRQKSRPYLFSNTVAPSIVGASIAVLDMLSASTHLRDKLEFNTKYFREKMTAAGFDIKPGDHPIVPIMLYDAVLAANFAAKLLEEGVYVIGFFFPVVPKGQARIRVQLSAGHEQEHLDKAIAAFTKVGKELGVIKE
;
A
#
# COMPACT_ATOMS: atom_id res chain seq x y z
N ILE A 1 15.97 12.47 -0.73
CA ILE A 1 16.84 11.41 -0.19
C ILE A 1 18.00 11.18 -1.13
N VAL A 2 17.78 10.84 -2.42
CA VAL A 2 18.85 10.54 -3.39
C VAL A 2 19.90 11.66 -3.48
N GLU A 3 19.50 12.90 -3.67
CA GLU A 3 20.41 14.05 -3.72
C GLU A 3 21.30 14.18 -2.47
N LEU A 4 20.73 13.91 -1.30
CA LEU A 4 21.49 13.92 -0.05
C LEU A 4 22.43 12.73 0.06
N ALA A 5 22.01 11.56 -0.37
CA ALA A 5 22.86 10.38 -0.38
C ALA A 5 24.06 10.54 -1.32
N GLU A 6 23.84 11.06 -2.53
CA GLU A 6 24.90 11.39 -3.47
C GLU A 6 25.88 12.44 -2.89
N LYS A 7 25.32 13.47 -2.22
CA LYS A 7 26.13 14.52 -1.59
C LYS A 7 27.04 14.02 -0.46
N TYR A 8 26.55 13.06 0.31
CA TYR A 8 27.23 12.58 1.53
C TYR A 8 27.79 11.16 1.39
N ASP A 9 27.85 10.63 0.19
CA ASP A 9 28.30 9.26 -0.11
C ASP A 9 27.64 8.21 0.78
N ALA A 10 26.31 8.28 0.88
CA ALA A 10 25.51 7.41 1.74
C ALA A 10 24.78 6.33 0.95
N VAL A 11 24.69 5.13 1.54
CA VAL A 11 23.91 4.00 1.01
C VAL A 11 22.43 4.26 1.21
N ILE A 12 21.62 3.99 0.18
CA ILE A 12 20.16 4.12 0.24
C ILE A 12 19.51 2.74 0.34
N MET A 13 18.76 2.54 1.41
CA MET A 13 17.86 1.40 1.57
C MET A 13 16.41 1.88 1.64
N ILE A 14 15.52 1.24 0.88
CA ILE A 14 14.08 1.53 0.90
C ILE A 14 13.28 0.26 1.17
N ASP A 15 12.16 0.44 1.87
CA ASP A 15 11.13 -0.59 2.02
C ASP A 15 10.02 -0.36 0.98
N GLU A 16 9.84 -1.33 0.09
CA GLU A 16 8.86 -1.31 -0.98
C GLU A 16 7.66 -2.25 -0.72
N CYS A 17 7.44 -2.62 0.52
CA CYS A 17 6.36 -3.55 0.90
C CYS A 17 4.95 -3.06 0.53
N HIS A 18 4.76 -1.74 0.36
CA HIS A 18 3.50 -1.12 -0.05
C HIS A 18 3.58 -0.43 -1.41
N SER A 19 4.50 -0.83 -2.29
CA SER A 19 4.68 -0.21 -3.60
C SER A 19 5.09 -1.19 -4.70
N SER A 20 5.85 -2.24 -4.37
CA SER A 20 6.21 -3.29 -5.33
C SER A 20 4.98 -3.95 -5.94
N GLY A 21 4.96 -4.02 -7.27
CA GLY A 21 3.92 -4.65 -8.08
C GLY A 21 2.87 -3.68 -8.62
N PHE A 22 2.78 -2.44 -8.11
CA PHE A 22 1.72 -1.52 -8.54
C PHE A 22 2.10 -0.04 -8.64
N LEU A 23 3.07 0.45 -7.87
CA LEU A 23 3.46 1.85 -7.93
C LEU A 23 4.51 2.06 -9.04
N GLY A 24 4.39 3.18 -9.74
CA GLY A 24 5.20 3.48 -10.92
C GLY A 24 4.54 3.00 -12.22
N LYS A 25 5.08 3.41 -13.37
CA LYS A 25 4.50 3.16 -14.69
C LYS A 25 4.41 1.67 -15.04
N THR A 26 5.38 0.89 -14.58
CA THR A 26 5.43 -0.56 -14.79
C THR A 26 5.34 -1.37 -13.50
N GLY A 27 4.99 -0.70 -12.38
CA GLY A 27 4.83 -1.34 -11.07
C GLY A 27 6.13 -1.72 -10.36
N ARG A 28 7.23 -1.05 -10.69
CA ARG A 28 8.55 -1.33 -10.09
C ARG A 28 8.71 -0.72 -8.69
N GLY A 29 7.79 0.14 -8.28
CA GLY A 29 7.78 0.72 -6.94
C GLY A 29 8.09 2.20 -6.88
N THR A 30 8.38 2.69 -5.69
CA THR A 30 8.58 4.12 -5.40
C THR A 30 9.74 4.73 -6.19
N HIS A 31 10.81 3.98 -6.42
CA HIS A 31 11.97 4.46 -7.16
C HIS A 31 11.67 4.68 -8.65
N GLU A 32 10.79 3.85 -9.25
CA GLU A 32 10.27 4.12 -10.59
C GLU A 32 9.33 5.33 -10.59
N TYR A 33 8.38 5.36 -9.67
CA TYR A 33 7.42 6.46 -9.53
C TYR A 33 8.11 7.82 -9.37
N ARG A 34 9.26 7.86 -8.70
CA ARG A 34 10.05 9.08 -8.48
C ARG A 34 11.12 9.33 -9.53
N GLY A 35 11.28 8.48 -10.54
CA GLY A 35 12.27 8.66 -11.61
C GLY A 35 13.72 8.49 -11.14
N VAL A 36 13.95 7.70 -10.09
CA VAL A 36 15.28 7.47 -9.51
C VAL A 36 15.70 5.99 -9.57
N MET A 37 15.22 5.27 -10.57
CA MET A 37 15.67 3.89 -10.82
C MET A 37 17.19 3.84 -11.01
N GLY A 38 17.82 2.80 -10.47
CA GLY A 38 19.26 2.61 -10.51
C GLY A 38 20.05 3.40 -9.44
N LYS A 39 19.39 4.27 -8.64
CA LYS A 39 20.01 5.06 -7.58
C LYS A 39 19.75 4.52 -6.17
N ILE A 40 19.12 3.36 -6.06
CA ILE A 40 18.82 2.71 -4.79
C ILE A 40 19.72 1.49 -4.65
N ASP A 41 20.39 1.38 -3.53
CA ASP A 41 21.37 0.32 -3.28
C ASP A 41 20.73 -0.95 -2.77
N ILE A 42 19.71 -0.82 -1.89
CA ILE A 42 19.02 -1.93 -1.24
C ILE A 42 17.52 -1.70 -1.27
N ILE A 43 16.79 -2.68 -1.77
CA ILE A 43 15.33 -2.69 -1.79
C ILE A 43 14.85 -3.89 -1.00
N THR A 44 13.97 -3.66 -0.02
CA THR A 44 13.25 -4.73 0.66
C THR A 44 11.79 -4.75 0.24
N GLY A 45 11.20 -5.92 0.19
CA GLY A 45 9.81 -6.10 -0.19
C GLY A 45 9.19 -7.32 0.47
N THR A 46 7.87 -7.43 0.41
CA THR A 46 7.12 -8.55 0.93
C THR A 46 6.39 -9.30 -0.17
N LEU A 47 6.28 -10.61 -0.01
CA LEU A 47 5.43 -11.47 -0.83
C LEU A 47 4.02 -11.65 -0.25
N GLY A 48 3.77 -11.10 0.95
CA GLY A 48 2.51 -11.21 1.68
C GLY A 48 1.51 -10.07 1.45
N LYS A 49 1.71 -9.23 0.44
CA LYS A 49 0.81 -8.12 0.09
C LYS A 49 0.46 -8.17 -1.40
N ALA A 50 0.71 -7.11 -2.17
CA ALA A 50 0.33 -7.02 -3.59
C ALA A 50 0.95 -8.12 -4.47
N LEU A 51 2.17 -8.58 -4.15
CA LEU A 51 2.90 -9.58 -4.92
C LEU A 51 2.48 -11.04 -4.67
N GLY A 52 1.39 -11.33 -3.99
CA GLY A 52 0.95 -12.72 -3.96
C GLY A 52 0.09 -13.13 -2.77
N GLY A 53 -0.10 -12.29 -1.78
CA GLY A 53 -0.99 -12.54 -0.63
C GLY A 53 -0.54 -13.70 0.31
N ALA A 54 0.66 -14.25 0.10
CA ALA A 54 1.21 -15.35 0.90
C ALA A 54 2.09 -14.83 2.05
N SER A 55 3.28 -15.37 2.25
CA SER A 55 4.21 -14.98 3.31
C SER A 55 5.62 -14.84 2.78
N GLY A 56 6.51 -14.32 3.62
CA GLY A 56 7.90 -14.09 3.26
C GLY A 56 8.14 -12.75 2.58
N GLY A 57 9.34 -12.57 2.12
CA GLY A 57 9.79 -11.34 1.48
C GLY A 57 11.15 -11.54 0.83
N PHE A 58 11.70 -10.44 0.35
CA PHE A 58 12.97 -10.44 -0.35
C PHE A 58 13.78 -9.19 -0.04
N THR A 59 15.08 -9.32 -0.22
CA THR A 59 16.01 -8.20 -0.31
C THR A 59 16.68 -8.26 -1.68
N SER A 60 16.66 -7.16 -2.39
CA SER A 60 17.31 -6.99 -3.70
C SER A 60 18.31 -5.83 -3.63
N GLY A 61 19.38 -5.91 -4.38
CA GLY A 61 20.43 -4.89 -4.40
C GLY A 61 21.65 -5.33 -5.18
N ARG A 62 22.76 -4.60 -5.00
CA ARG A 62 24.03 -4.95 -5.62
C ARG A 62 24.49 -6.35 -5.21
N LYS A 63 25.11 -7.08 -6.13
CA LYS A 63 25.54 -8.48 -5.92
C LYS A 63 26.37 -8.65 -4.66
N GLU A 64 27.31 -7.76 -4.40
CA GLU A 64 28.23 -7.82 -3.25
C GLU A 64 27.47 -7.74 -1.92
N ILE A 65 26.43 -6.92 -1.85
CA ILE A 65 25.54 -6.79 -0.68
C ILE A 65 24.76 -8.09 -0.48
N ILE A 66 24.17 -8.61 -1.54
CA ILE A 66 23.36 -9.84 -1.47
C ILE A 66 24.23 -11.05 -1.10
N ASP A 67 25.42 -11.16 -1.67
CA ASP A 67 26.38 -12.23 -1.34
C ASP A 67 26.80 -12.16 0.14
N MET A 68 27.06 -10.95 0.66
CA MET A 68 27.34 -10.76 2.08
C MET A 68 26.14 -11.14 2.97
N LEU A 69 24.93 -10.71 2.60
CA LEU A 69 23.73 -11.06 3.38
C LEU A 69 23.51 -12.58 3.45
N ARG A 70 23.76 -13.30 2.38
CA ARG A 70 23.66 -14.76 2.34
C ARG A 70 24.64 -15.44 3.30
N GLN A 71 25.78 -14.82 3.61
CA GLN A 71 26.80 -15.36 4.50
C GLN A 71 26.69 -14.85 5.95
N LYS A 72 26.09 -13.68 6.18
CA LYS A 72 26.14 -12.98 7.46
C LYS A 72 24.77 -12.67 8.07
N SER A 73 23.69 -12.64 7.28
CA SER A 73 22.36 -12.36 7.81
C SER A 73 21.85 -13.53 8.65
N ARG A 74 21.77 -13.32 9.93
CA ARG A 74 21.31 -14.36 10.88
C ARG A 74 19.91 -14.88 10.57
N PRO A 75 18.90 -14.03 10.23
CA PRO A 75 17.58 -14.53 9.82
C PRO A 75 17.67 -15.44 8.60
N TYR A 76 18.48 -15.11 7.62
CA TYR A 76 18.64 -15.94 6.41
C TYR A 76 19.32 -17.28 6.72
N LEU A 77 20.33 -17.27 7.59
CA LEU A 77 21.11 -18.48 7.92
C LEU A 77 20.36 -19.45 8.86
N PHE A 78 19.54 -18.93 9.75
CA PHE A 78 18.97 -19.71 10.87
C PHE A 78 17.44 -19.84 10.84
N SER A 79 16.74 -19.06 10.00
CA SER A 79 15.31 -19.23 9.79
C SER A 79 15.03 -20.22 8.66
N ASN A 80 13.86 -20.85 8.70
CA ASN A 80 13.40 -21.65 7.59
C ASN A 80 13.22 -20.80 6.32
N THR A 81 13.45 -21.41 5.16
CA THR A 81 13.26 -20.76 3.86
C THR A 81 11.78 -20.50 3.57
N VAL A 82 11.52 -19.58 2.65
CA VAL A 82 10.17 -19.45 2.07
C VAL A 82 9.77 -20.75 1.39
N ALA A 83 8.53 -21.20 1.62
CA ALA A 83 8.05 -22.46 1.06
C ALA A 83 8.14 -22.46 -0.47
N PRO A 84 8.53 -23.58 -1.12
CA PRO A 84 8.69 -23.65 -2.58
C PRO A 84 7.43 -23.25 -3.37
N SER A 85 6.24 -23.56 -2.85
CA SER A 85 4.97 -23.13 -3.44
C SER A 85 4.80 -21.61 -3.50
N ILE A 86 5.25 -20.90 -2.46
CA ILE A 86 5.22 -19.43 -2.42
C ILE A 86 6.22 -18.86 -3.41
N VAL A 87 7.41 -19.45 -3.51
CA VAL A 87 8.44 -19.02 -4.48
C VAL A 87 7.93 -19.21 -5.91
N GLY A 88 7.35 -20.38 -6.22
CA GLY A 88 6.78 -20.66 -7.54
C GLY A 88 5.66 -19.68 -7.90
N ALA A 89 4.72 -19.42 -6.98
CA ALA A 89 3.66 -18.44 -7.19
C ALA A 89 4.23 -17.03 -7.40
N SER A 90 5.24 -16.64 -6.63
CA SER A 90 5.87 -15.31 -6.76
C SER A 90 6.57 -15.13 -8.10
N ILE A 91 7.25 -16.13 -8.61
CA ILE A 91 7.86 -16.10 -9.95
C ILE A 91 6.77 -15.89 -11.01
N ALA A 92 5.70 -16.69 -10.96
CA ALA A 92 4.59 -16.57 -11.91
C ALA A 92 3.93 -15.17 -11.85
N VAL A 93 3.75 -14.60 -10.66
CA VAL A 93 3.21 -13.23 -10.50
C VAL A 93 4.15 -12.18 -11.10
N LEU A 94 5.46 -12.31 -10.90
CA LEU A 94 6.44 -11.38 -11.48
C LEU A 94 6.45 -11.46 -13.02
N ASP A 95 6.29 -12.67 -13.59
CA ASP A 95 6.16 -12.86 -15.05
C ASP A 95 4.88 -12.19 -15.57
N MET A 96 3.73 -12.39 -14.90
CA MET A 96 2.46 -11.75 -15.25
C MET A 96 2.56 -10.21 -15.21
N LEU A 97 3.12 -9.66 -14.14
CA LEU A 97 3.29 -8.21 -13.97
C LEU A 97 4.30 -7.61 -14.96
N SER A 98 5.27 -8.40 -15.40
CA SER A 98 6.23 -7.99 -16.43
C SER A 98 5.62 -8.01 -17.84
N ALA A 99 4.66 -8.89 -18.08
CA ALA A 99 3.98 -9.03 -19.37
C ALA A 99 2.86 -8.00 -19.59
N SER A 100 2.26 -7.43 -18.52
CA SER A 100 1.11 -6.54 -18.63
C SER A 100 0.99 -5.58 -17.46
N THR A 101 0.58 -4.33 -17.75
CA THR A 101 0.25 -3.31 -16.75
C THR A 101 -1.24 -3.21 -16.44
N HIS A 102 -2.08 -4.06 -17.04
CA HIS A 102 -3.55 -3.95 -16.96
C HIS A 102 -4.09 -3.84 -15.53
N LEU A 103 -3.63 -4.70 -14.61
CA LEU A 103 -4.09 -4.67 -13.21
C LEU A 103 -3.61 -3.41 -12.48
N ARG A 104 -2.41 -2.96 -12.76
CA ARG A 104 -1.85 -1.72 -12.24
C ARG A 104 -2.65 -0.51 -12.71
N ASP A 105 -2.95 -0.46 -14.02
CA ASP A 105 -3.70 0.64 -14.64
C ASP A 105 -5.13 0.70 -14.09
N LYS A 106 -5.78 -0.45 -13.92
CA LYS A 106 -7.09 -0.55 -13.26
C LYS A 106 -7.04 -0.07 -11.81
N LEU A 107 -5.99 -0.43 -11.06
CA LEU A 107 -5.82 0.04 -9.69
C LEU A 107 -5.64 1.56 -9.62
N GLU A 108 -4.87 2.14 -10.53
CA GLU A 108 -4.69 3.59 -10.62
C GLU A 108 -6.01 4.30 -10.92
N PHE A 109 -6.78 3.80 -11.90
CA PHE A 109 -8.12 4.30 -12.22
C PHE A 109 -9.05 4.23 -10.99
N ASN A 110 -9.15 3.08 -10.35
CA ASN A 110 -9.98 2.87 -9.16
C ASN A 110 -9.58 3.84 -8.03
N THR A 111 -8.29 4.04 -7.84
CA THR A 111 -7.76 4.94 -6.80
C THR A 111 -8.16 6.38 -7.07
N LYS A 112 -7.96 6.86 -8.28
CA LYS A 112 -8.31 8.21 -8.69
C LYS A 112 -9.81 8.45 -8.56
N TYR A 113 -10.62 7.54 -9.11
CA TYR A 113 -12.07 7.59 -9.01
C TYR A 113 -12.56 7.69 -7.58
N PHE A 114 -12.10 6.78 -6.71
CA PHE A 114 -12.52 6.76 -5.31
C PHE A 114 -12.11 8.05 -4.58
N ARG A 115 -10.88 8.52 -4.75
CA ARG A 115 -10.40 9.77 -4.15
C ARG A 115 -11.22 10.97 -4.57
N GLU A 116 -11.49 11.13 -5.86
CA GLU A 116 -12.30 12.23 -6.41
C GLU A 116 -13.70 12.23 -5.82
N LYS A 117 -14.37 11.08 -5.80
CA LYS A 117 -15.73 10.94 -5.27
C LYS A 117 -15.81 11.20 -3.77
N MET A 118 -14.88 10.68 -2.99
CA MET A 118 -14.85 10.89 -1.55
C MET A 118 -14.54 12.34 -1.18
N THR A 119 -13.63 12.99 -1.91
CA THR A 119 -13.35 14.41 -1.74
C THR A 119 -14.58 15.26 -2.09
N ALA A 120 -15.26 14.94 -3.19
CA ALA A 120 -16.49 15.63 -3.59
C ALA A 120 -17.63 15.44 -2.58
N ALA A 121 -17.68 14.29 -1.88
CA ALA A 121 -18.61 14.04 -0.78
C ALA A 121 -18.29 14.80 0.52
N GLY A 122 -17.14 15.49 0.58
CA GLY A 122 -16.76 16.33 1.72
C GLY A 122 -15.83 15.67 2.74
N PHE A 123 -15.29 14.48 2.45
CA PHE A 123 -14.33 13.84 3.33
C PHE A 123 -12.95 14.47 3.25
N ASP A 124 -12.30 14.61 4.40
CA ASP A 124 -10.89 14.99 4.46
C ASP A 124 -10.00 13.78 4.16
N ILE A 125 -9.34 13.81 3.01
CA ILE A 125 -8.45 12.75 2.52
C ILE A 125 -7.05 13.30 2.40
N LYS A 126 -6.07 12.60 2.98
CA LYS A 126 -4.67 12.97 2.76
C LYS A 126 -4.31 12.92 1.28
N PRO A 127 -3.69 13.98 0.73
CA PRO A 127 -3.27 14.02 -0.68
C PRO A 127 -2.32 12.86 -1.04
N GLY A 128 -2.36 12.45 -2.30
CA GLY A 128 -1.47 11.42 -2.85
C GLY A 128 -2.18 10.55 -3.89
N ASP A 129 -1.39 9.73 -4.58
CA ASP A 129 -1.83 8.85 -5.66
C ASP A 129 -1.83 7.36 -5.24
N HIS A 130 -1.47 7.09 -3.98
CA HIS A 130 -1.38 5.74 -3.45
C HIS A 130 -2.76 5.12 -3.27
N PRO A 131 -2.95 3.79 -3.58
CA PRO A 131 -4.23 3.10 -3.43
C PRO A 131 -4.65 2.88 -1.96
N ILE A 132 -3.76 3.10 -1.01
CA ILE A 132 -4.14 3.27 0.39
C ILE A 132 -4.60 4.71 0.59
N VAL A 133 -5.90 4.87 0.89
CA VAL A 133 -6.56 6.17 1.03
C VAL A 133 -6.90 6.42 2.50
N PRO A 134 -6.17 7.31 3.19
CA PRO A 134 -6.49 7.67 4.56
C PRO A 134 -7.65 8.69 4.57
N ILE A 135 -8.77 8.33 5.17
CA ILE A 135 -9.91 9.21 5.44
C ILE A 135 -9.79 9.67 6.87
N MET A 136 -9.56 10.97 7.06
CA MET A 136 -9.24 11.54 8.36
C MET A 136 -10.49 11.73 9.20
N LEU A 137 -10.48 11.19 10.42
CA LEU A 137 -11.54 11.32 11.41
C LEU A 137 -11.04 11.99 12.72
N TYR A 138 -9.73 12.00 12.92
CA TYR A 138 -9.02 12.63 14.04
C TYR A 138 -9.28 12.03 15.42
N ASP A 139 -10.52 11.64 15.73
CA ASP A 139 -10.95 11.06 16.99
C ASP A 139 -10.98 9.52 16.93
N ALA A 140 -10.47 8.85 17.96
CA ALA A 140 -10.36 7.40 18.02
C ALA A 140 -11.70 6.69 18.19
N VAL A 141 -12.59 7.27 19.00
CA VAL A 141 -13.92 6.70 19.26
C VAL A 141 -14.77 6.83 18.01
N LEU A 142 -14.70 8.00 17.35
CA LEU A 142 -15.37 8.23 16.07
C LEU A 142 -14.88 7.25 15.00
N ALA A 143 -13.58 7.00 14.90
CA ALA A 143 -13.01 6.06 13.92
C ALA A 143 -13.49 4.61 14.17
N ALA A 144 -13.59 4.19 15.43
CA ALA A 144 -14.11 2.87 15.78
C ALA A 144 -15.61 2.74 15.45
N ASN A 145 -16.41 3.74 15.84
CA ASN A 145 -17.86 3.76 15.55
C ASN A 145 -18.13 3.83 14.04
N PHE A 146 -17.34 4.61 13.31
CA PHE A 146 -17.45 4.73 11.86
C PHE A 146 -17.19 3.39 11.17
N ALA A 147 -16.13 2.67 11.59
CA ALA A 147 -15.82 1.34 11.05
C ALA A 147 -16.93 0.31 11.36
N ALA A 148 -17.50 0.33 12.58
CA ALA A 148 -18.59 -0.56 12.96
C ALA A 148 -19.85 -0.33 12.10
N LYS A 149 -20.24 0.94 11.89
CA LYS A 149 -21.39 1.28 11.03
C LYS A 149 -21.17 0.93 9.57
N LEU A 150 -19.96 1.11 9.05
CA LEU A 150 -19.63 0.67 7.69
C LEU A 150 -19.74 -0.84 7.51
N LEU A 151 -19.41 -1.62 8.54
CA LEU A 151 -19.59 -3.08 8.51
C LEU A 151 -21.08 -3.45 8.39
N GLU A 152 -21.98 -2.73 9.09
CA GLU A 152 -23.44 -2.91 8.96
C GLU A 152 -23.94 -2.60 7.53
N GLU A 153 -23.27 -1.64 6.83
CA GLU A 153 -23.53 -1.34 5.40
C GLU A 153 -22.84 -2.32 4.44
N GLY A 154 -22.15 -3.35 4.97
CA GLY A 154 -21.46 -4.37 4.19
C GLY A 154 -20.11 -3.90 3.62
N VAL A 155 -19.48 -2.91 4.25
CA VAL A 155 -18.14 -2.40 3.89
C VAL A 155 -17.19 -2.65 5.05
N TYR A 156 -16.24 -3.59 4.85
CA TYR A 156 -15.25 -3.91 5.86
C TYR A 156 -14.07 -2.96 5.80
N VAL A 157 -13.88 -2.18 6.85
CA VAL A 157 -12.75 -1.27 7.05
C VAL A 157 -12.31 -1.28 8.52
N ILE A 158 -11.12 -0.78 8.80
CA ILE A 158 -10.58 -0.70 10.16
C ILE A 158 -10.18 0.75 10.48
N GLY A 159 -10.53 1.18 11.68
CA GLY A 159 -10.07 2.44 12.25
C GLY A 159 -8.62 2.31 12.73
N PHE A 160 -7.79 3.27 12.33
CA PHE A 160 -6.41 3.42 12.77
C PHE A 160 -6.32 4.59 13.75
N PHE A 161 -5.90 4.32 14.98
CA PHE A 161 -5.72 5.31 16.04
C PHE A 161 -4.50 5.00 16.90
N PHE A 162 -4.19 5.81 17.88
CA PHE A 162 -3.03 5.59 18.75
C PHE A 162 -3.07 4.18 19.41
N PRO A 163 -1.97 3.45 19.47
CA PRO A 163 -0.58 3.84 19.14
C PRO A 163 -0.16 3.64 17.69
N VAL A 164 -1.02 3.09 16.81
CA VAL A 164 -0.70 2.80 15.39
C VAL A 164 -0.46 4.09 14.59
N VAL A 165 -1.20 5.14 14.93
CA VAL A 165 -1.00 6.50 14.40
C VAL A 165 -0.89 7.47 15.59
N PRO A 166 -0.30 8.67 15.41
CA PRO A 166 -0.22 9.66 16.48
C PRO A 166 -1.60 10.04 17.02
N LYS A 167 -1.67 10.46 18.29
CA LYS A 167 -2.90 11.01 18.90
C LYS A 167 -3.44 12.18 18.07
N GLY A 168 -4.75 12.26 17.92
CA GLY A 168 -5.41 13.27 17.09
C GLY A 168 -5.24 13.04 15.57
N GLN A 169 -4.78 11.87 15.15
CA GLN A 169 -4.59 11.51 13.75
C GLN A 169 -5.37 10.24 13.36
N ALA A 170 -6.43 9.94 14.10
CA ALA A 170 -7.27 8.77 13.82
C ALA A 170 -7.90 8.87 12.42
N ARG A 171 -8.01 7.74 11.76
CA ARG A 171 -8.47 7.64 10.37
C ARG A 171 -9.03 6.27 10.05
N ILE A 172 -9.84 6.19 9.02
CA ILE A 172 -10.08 4.93 8.31
C ILE A 172 -9.03 4.81 7.21
N ARG A 173 -8.38 3.65 7.11
CA ARG A 173 -7.44 3.35 6.04
C ARG A 173 -8.11 2.45 5.01
N VAL A 174 -8.66 3.05 3.96
CA VAL A 174 -9.21 2.29 2.84
C VAL A 174 -8.07 1.76 1.98
N GLN A 175 -8.18 0.52 1.55
CA GLN A 175 -7.24 -0.11 0.65
C GLN A 175 -7.97 -0.56 -0.61
N LEU A 176 -7.65 0.09 -1.73
CA LEU A 176 -8.23 -0.24 -3.02
C LEU A 176 -7.51 -1.41 -3.67
N SER A 177 -8.20 -2.10 -4.56
CA SER A 177 -7.69 -3.26 -5.29
C SER A 177 -8.05 -3.17 -6.77
N ALA A 178 -7.21 -3.75 -7.62
CA ALA A 178 -7.55 -3.99 -9.01
C ALA A 178 -8.72 -4.99 -9.19
N GLY A 179 -8.99 -5.79 -8.15
CA GLY A 179 -10.16 -6.67 -8.10
C GLY A 179 -11.50 -5.98 -7.85
N HIS A 180 -11.47 -4.68 -7.46
CA HIS A 180 -12.71 -3.92 -7.33
C HIS A 180 -13.24 -3.50 -8.69
N GLU A 181 -14.53 -3.75 -8.91
CA GLU A 181 -15.29 -3.18 -10.01
C GLU A 181 -15.93 -1.85 -9.59
N GLN A 182 -16.41 -1.07 -10.56
CA GLN A 182 -16.99 0.25 -10.30
C GLN A 182 -18.14 0.17 -9.29
N GLU A 183 -19.02 -0.82 -9.42
CA GLU A 183 -20.15 -1.03 -8.52
C GLU A 183 -19.73 -1.23 -7.06
N HIS A 184 -18.59 -1.89 -6.81
CA HIS A 184 -18.03 -2.05 -5.47
C HIS A 184 -17.59 -0.70 -4.89
N LEU A 185 -16.97 0.14 -5.72
CA LEU A 185 -16.53 1.48 -5.31
C LEU A 185 -17.71 2.39 -5.04
N ASP A 186 -18.73 2.37 -5.91
CA ASP A 186 -19.94 3.17 -5.76
C ASP A 186 -20.72 2.78 -4.51
N LYS A 187 -20.84 1.48 -4.23
CA LYS A 187 -21.42 0.99 -2.98
C LYS A 187 -20.65 1.50 -1.76
N ALA A 188 -19.33 1.40 -1.79
CA ALA A 188 -18.49 1.87 -0.69
C ALA A 188 -18.65 3.40 -0.48
N ILE A 189 -18.59 4.18 -1.55
CA ILE A 189 -18.76 5.64 -1.50
C ILE A 189 -20.13 6.01 -0.91
N ALA A 190 -21.20 5.33 -1.34
CA ALA A 190 -22.54 5.55 -0.81
C ALA A 190 -22.64 5.23 0.69
N ALA A 191 -22.07 4.10 1.13
CA ALA A 191 -22.02 3.71 2.53
C ALA A 191 -21.22 4.73 3.37
N PHE A 192 -20.04 5.13 2.93
CA PHE A 192 -19.23 6.17 3.58
C PHE A 192 -20.01 7.47 3.69
N THR A 193 -20.69 7.91 2.63
CA THR A 193 -21.46 9.15 2.61
C THR A 193 -22.63 9.08 3.61
N LYS A 194 -23.36 7.97 3.64
CA LYS A 194 -24.45 7.74 4.60
C LYS A 194 -23.96 7.82 6.04
N VAL A 195 -22.95 7.03 6.37
CA VAL A 195 -22.36 6.98 7.73
C VAL A 195 -21.70 8.30 8.10
N GLY A 196 -21.05 8.97 7.13
CA GLY A 196 -20.42 10.27 7.33
C GLY A 196 -21.41 11.36 7.73
N LYS A 197 -22.59 11.39 7.10
CA LYS A 197 -23.69 12.30 7.48
C LYS A 197 -24.26 11.95 8.85
N GLU A 198 -24.54 10.68 9.09
CA GLU A 198 -25.12 10.18 10.35
C GLU A 198 -24.23 10.52 11.56
N LEU A 199 -22.91 10.43 11.41
CA LEU A 199 -21.95 10.74 12.47
C LEU A 199 -21.43 12.17 12.45
N GLY A 200 -21.96 13.03 11.58
CA GLY A 200 -21.58 14.45 11.50
C GLY A 200 -20.15 14.71 11.01
N VAL A 201 -19.57 13.76 10.29
CA VAL A 201 -18.24 13.89 9.67
C VAL A 201 -18.27 14.77 8.44
N ILE A 202 -19.34 14.67 7.66
CA ILE A 202 -19.62 15.53 6.50
C ILE A 202 -20.98 16.18 6.66
N LYS A 203 -21.18 17.31 5.96
CA LYS A 203 -22.46 18.04 5.99
C LYS A 203 -23.55 17.27 5.22
N GLU A 204 -24.80 17.53 5.58
CA GLU A 204 -25.99 17.01 4.87
C GLU A 204 -26.07 17.47 3.43
#